data_303198d8955180d184f0be36e4fe7626
#
_entry.id   303198d8955180d184f0be36e4fe7626
#
_cell.length_a   1.000
_cell.length_b   1.000
_cell.length_c   1.000
_cell.angle_alpha   90.00
_cell.angle_beta   90.00
_cell.angle_gamma   90.00
#
_symmetry.space_group_name_H-M   'P 1'
#
loop_
_entity.id
_entity.type
_entity.pdbx_description
1 polymer ?
#
loop_
_entity_poly.entity_id
_entity_poly.type
_entity_poly.pdbx_seq_one_letter_code
_entity_poly.pdbx_strand_id
1 'polypeptide(L)'
;LHPRVRRQRQMCIRDRITGFALDKIFHARWWDYTDMPFNIGGYICLKFSIYWGLVCIALMKGIHPVILGFVRFIPHILGLIAIIFFAVVFVADVIITVITINNLTKRVKLMNDIAKKIHNVSDEVGEHIYDGANDIMKKGIEIYNSENVQEIRENLDDMKEKYEHKKEEIKLKHKDDLDELKAKYDNLVKETHIFQKRIIKAFPNLTSRRYEEQLAKLKEKTWKLKKKNKK
;
A
#
# COMPACT_ATOMS: atom_id res chain seq x y z
N LEU A 1 28.21 -33.49 -4.37
CA LEU A 1 27.03 -32.77 -4.84
C LEU A 1 27.35 -32.04 -6.12
N HIS A 2 26.61 -32.37 -7.19
CA HIS A 2 26.81 -31.83 -8.55
C HIS A 2 26.80 -30.28 -8.53
N PRO A 3 27.74 -29.58 -9.22
CA PRO A 3 27.86 -28.11 -9.18
C PRO A 3 26.54 -27.37 -9.54
N ARG A 4 25.66 -28.02 -10.29
CA ARG A 4 24.32 -27.48 -10.66
C ARG A 4 23.37 -27.36 -9.46
N VAL A 5 23.33 -28.36 -8.57
CA VAL A 5 22.50 -28.38 -7.37
C VAL A 5 22.98 -27.34 -6.34
N ARG A 6 24.30 -27.12 -6.27
CA ARG A 6 24.88 -26.11 -5.38
C ARG A 6 24.49 -24.70 -5.80
N ARG A 7 24.47 -24.39 -7.11
CA ARG A 7 24.05 -23.06 -7.63
C ARG A 7 22.57 -22.79 -7.41
N GLN A 8 21.71 -23.77 -7.61
CA GLN A 8 20.27 -23.66 -7.37
C GLN A 8 19.97 -23.41 -5.88
N ARG A 9 20.63 -24.14 -4.99
CA ARG A 9 20.53 -23.88 -3.54
C ARG A 9 20.95 -22.45 -3.16
N GLN A 10 22.05 -21.96 -3.71
CA GLN A 10 22.52 -20.61 -3.44
C GLN A 10 21.52 -19.56 -3.91
N MET A 11 20.84 -19.76 -5.04
CA MET A 11 19.82 -18.83 -5.54
C MET A 11 18.59 -18.79 -4.63
N CYS A 12 18.05 -19.94 -4.24
CA CYS A 12 16.92 -20.01 -3.29
C CYS A 12 17.26 -19.40 -1.93
N ILE A 13 18.48 -19.58 -1.44
CA ILE A 13 18.94 -18.98 -0.18
C ILE A 13 19.01 -17.44 -0.32
N ARG A 14 19.55 -16.93 -1.42
CA ARG A 14 19.62 -15.49 -1.69
C ARG A 14 18.23 -14.86 -1.80
N ASP A 15 17.33 -15.47 -2.56
CA ASP A 15 15.95 -14.98 -2.70
C ASP A 15 15.24 -14.91 -1.35
N ARG A 16 15.43 -15.94 -0.49
CA ARG A 16 14.87 -15.94 0.86
C ARG A 16 15.47 -14.86 1.75
N ILE A 17 16.80 -14.70 1.74
CA ILE A 17 17.50 -13.67 2.53
C ILE A 17 17.07 -12.28 2.04
N THR A 18 17.06 -12.05 0.73
CA THR A 18 16.67 -10.77 0.14
C THR A 18 15.21 -10.45 0.43
N GLY A 19 14.28 -11.39 0.22
CA GLY A 19 12.87 -11.21 0.51
C GLY A 19 12.61 -10.93 1.99
N PHE A 20 13.26 -11.67 2.88
CA PHE A 20 13.17 -11.45 4.33
C PHE A 20 13.77 -10.10 4.76
N ALA A 21 14.94 -9.74 4.22
CA ALA A 21 15.58 -8.46 4.52
C ALA A 21 14.72 -7.27 4.05
N LEU A 22 14.18 -7.33 2.84
CA LEU A 22 13.29 -6.31 2.31
C LEU A 22 11.99 -6.19 3.12
N ASP A 23 11.39 -7.33 3.52
CA ASP A 23 10.20 -7.33 4.37
C ASP A 23 10.50 -6.72 5.75
N LYS A 24 11.66 -7.01 6.33
CA LYS A 24 12.05 -6.49 7.64
C LYS A 24 12.45 -5.00 7.62
N ILE A 25 13.13 -4.55 6.56
CA ILE A 25 13.62 -3.17 6.44
C ILE A 25 12.50 -2.23 5.98
N PHE A 26 11.76 -2.62 4.96
CA PHE A 26 10.75 -1.76 4.32
C PHE A 26 9.32 -2.08 4.73
N HIS A 27 9.10 -3.15 5.54
CA HIS A 27 7.77 -3.64 5.94
C HIS A 27 6.83 -3.86 4.75
N ALA A 28 7.40 -4.25 3.62
CA ALA A 28 6.71 -4.47 2.36
C ALA A 28 7.20 -5.74 1.69
N ARG A 29 6.28 -6.58 1.23
CA ARG A 29 6.57 -7.75 0.42
C ARG A 29 6.55 -7.36 -1.06
N TRP A 30 7.62 -7.65 -1.76
CA TRP A 30 7.79 -7.34 -3.18
C TRP A 30 7.21 -8.42 -4.07
N TRP A 31 7.22 -9.66 -3.59
CA TRP A 31 6.59 -10.84 -4.19
C TRP A 31 6.01 -11.70 -3.07
N ASP A 32 4.92 -12.37 -3.37
CA ASP A 32 4.27 -13.28 -2.46
C ASP A 32 3.85 -14.55 -3.21
N TYR A 33 4.35 -15.70 -2.74
CA TYR A 33 4.05 -17.02 -3.27
C TYR A 33 3.24 -17.85 -2.28
N THR A 34 2.58 -17.24 -1.31
CA THR A 34 1.83 -17.94 -0.26
C THR A 34 0.74 -18.84 -0.86
N ASP A 35 0.11 -18.39 -1.96
CA ASP A 35 -0.95 -19.13 -2.65
C ASP A 35 -0.42 -20.24 -3.59
N MET A 36 0.91 -20.38 -3.71
CA MET A 36 1.51 -21.37 -4.61
C MET A 36 1.84 -22.67 -3.86
N PRO A 37 1.63 -23.84 -4.48
CA PRO A 37 1.99 -25.13 -3.87
C PRO A 37 3.51 -25.24 -3.68
N PHE A 38 3.92 -25.89 -2.60
CA PHE A 38 5.32 -26.07 -2.20
C PHE A 38 6.09 -24.75 -2.03
N ASN A 39 5.44 -23.74 -1.42
CA ASN A 39 6.12 -22.51 -1.02
C ASN A 39 6.79 -22.66 0.36
N ILE A 40 7.83 -21.86 0.61
CA ILE A 40 8.50 -21.75 1.90
C ILE A 40 8.37 -20.33 2.40
N GLY A 41 7.41 -20.11 3.30
CA GLY A 41 7.15 -18.79 3.91
C GLY A 41 6.69 -17.69 2.93
N GLY A 42 6.18 -18.08 1.74
CA GLY A 42 5.77 -17.14 0.69
C GLY A 42 6.93 -16.46 -0.07
N TYR A 43 8.18 -16.71 0.31
CA TYR A 43 9.35 -16.09 -0.36
C TYR A 43 9.89 -16.93 -1.50
N ILE A 44 9.70 -18.24 -1.46
CA ILE A 44 10.21 -19.19 -2.45
C ILE A 44 9.10 -20.15 -2.83
N CYS A 45 9.04 -20.53 -4.10
CA CYS A 45 8.14 -21.54 -4.63
C CYS A 45 8.90 -22.53 -5.52
N LEU A 46 8.64 -23.82 -5.40
CA LEU A 46 9.30 -24.88 -6.17
C LEU A 46 9.18 -24.64 -7.69
N LYS A 47 8.00 -24.24 -8.16
CA LYS A 47 7.75 -23.96 -9.58
C LYS A 47 8.71 -22.90 -10.15
N PHE A 48 8.86 -21.77 -9.46
CA PHE A 48 9.77 -20.72 -9.90
C PHE A 48 11.23 -21.11 -9.72
N SER A 49 11.58 -21.89 -8.70
CA SER A 49 12.94 -22.42 -8.54
C SER A 49 13.35 -23.30 -9.74
N ILE A 50 12.44 -24.12 -10.25
CA ILE A 50 12.69 -24.94 -11.46
C ILE A 50 12.86 -24.04 -12.70
N TYR A 51 11.97 -23.04 -12.90
CA TYR A 51 12.08 -22.11 -14.02
C TYR A 51 13.41 -21.35 -14.00
N TRP A 52 13.82 -20.83 -12.85
CA TRP A 52 15.11 -20.17 -12.71
C TRP A 52 16.29 -21.12 -12.99
N GLY A 53 16.19 -22.38 -12.56
CA GLY A 53 17.18 -23.41 -12.89
C GLY A 53 17.35 -23.60 -14.39
N LEU A 54 16.23 -23.70 -15.13
CA LEU A 54 16.23 -23.82 -16.60
C LEU A 54 16.80 -22.56 -17.28
N VAL A 55 16.38 -21.38 -16.82
CA VAL A 55 16.92 -20.11 -17.32
C VAL A 55 18.42 -20.01 -17.09
N CYS A 56 18.93 -20.39 -15.92
CA CYS A 56 20.37 -20.42 -15.66
C CYS A 56 21.13 -21.35 -16.59
N ILE A 57 20.57 -22.53 -16.93
CA ILE A 57 21.21 -23.45 -17.89
C ILE A 57 21.25 -22.82 -19.28
N ALA A 58 20.16 -22.21 -19.75
CA ALA A 58 20.08 -21.55 -21.04
C ALA A 58 21.07 -20.36 -21.13
N LEU A 59 21.14 -19.54 -20.09
CA LEU A 59 22.07 -18.42 -20.00
C LEU A 59 23.53 -18.90 -20.05
N MET A 60 23.88 -19.91 -19.27
CA MET A 60 25.27 -20.38 -19.18
C MET A 60 25.75 -21.13 -20.44
N LYS A 61 24.83 -21.83 -21.13
CA LYS A 61 25.21 -22.57 -22.34
C LYS A 61 25.05 -21.75 -23.63
N GLY A 62 24.08 -20.85 -23.67
CA GLY A 62 23.76 -20.06 -24.87
C GLY A 62 24.35 -18.65 -24.83
N ILE A 63 23.97 -17.84 -23.89
CA ILE A 63 24.27 -16.39 -23.86
C ILE A 63 25.69 -16.13 -23.36
N HIS A 64 26.14 -16.83 -22.31
CA HIS A 64 27.46 -16.61 -21.72
C HIS A 64 28.64 -16.76 -22.68
N PRO A 65 28.74 -17.81 -23.55
CA PRO A 65 29.83 -17.93 -24.50
C PRO A 65 29.83 -16.80 -25.54
N VAL A 66 28.66 -16.32 -25.95
CA VAL A 66 28.54 -15.18 -26.87
C VAL A 66 29.08 -13.90 -26.20
N ILE A 67 28.66 -13.63 -24.94
CA ILE A 67 29.18 -12.49 -24.18
C ILE A 67 30.70 -12.58 -24.00
N LEU A 68 31.23 -13.75 -23.68
CA LEU A 68 32.69 -13.93 -23.57
C LEU A 68 33.39 -13.62 -24.87
N GLY A 69 32.82 -14.01 -26.03
CA GLY A 69 33.33 -13.63 -27.33
C GLY A 69 33.45 -12.12 -27.49
N PHE A 70 32.36 -11.38 -27.20
CA PHE A 70 32.33 -9.91 -27.25
C PHE A 70 33.33 -9.27 -26.29
N VAL A 71 33.41 -9.74 -25.05
CA VAL A 71 34.35 -9.20 -24.04
C VAL A 71 35.81 -9.32 -24.46
N ARG A 72 36.17 -10.39 -25.20
CA ARG A 72 37.56 -10.58 -25.71
C ARG A 72 37.97 -9.55 -26.76
N PHE A 73 37.02 -8.91 -27.47
CA PHE A 73 37.28 -7.84 -28.42
C PHE A 73 37.46 -6.47 -27.76
N ILE A 74 37.06 -6.32 -26.50
CA ILE A 74 37.14 -5.04 -25.79
C ILE A 74 38.54 -4.88 -25.21
N PRO A 75 39.28 -3.80 -25.54
CA PRO A 75 40.55 -3.49 -24.90
C PRO A 75 40.38 -3.38 -23.38
N HIS A 76 41.33 -3.91 -22.63
CA HIS A 76 41.24 -4.00 -21.16
C HIS A 76 40.94 -2.65 -20.49
N ILE A 77 41.54 -1.57 -20.97
CA ILE A 77 41.34 -0.20 -20.45
C ILE A 77 39.88 0.27 -20.67
N LEU A 78 39.34 0.05 -21.86
CA LEU A 78 37.95 0.39 -22.16
C LEU A 78 36.97 -0.45 -21.32
N GLY A 79 37.27 -1.71 -21.11
CA GLY A 79 36.48 -2.58 -20.22
C GLY A 79 36.50 -2.08 -18.79
N LEU A 80 37.63 -1.63 -18.27
CA LEU A 80 37.76 -1.08 -16.93
C LEU A 80 36.94 0.22 -16.77
N ILE A 81 37.03 1.15 -17.73
CA ILE A 81 36.26 2.39 -17.74
C ILE A 81 34.74 2.10 -17.75
N ALA A 82 34.34 1.14 -18.60
CA ALA A 82 32.93 0.74 -18.68
C ALA A 82 32.43 0.14 -17.35
N ILE A 83 33.21 -0.70 -16.69
CA ILE A 83 32.84 -1.27 -15.37
C ILE A 83 32.68 -0.18 -14.33
N ILE A 84 33.62 0.78 -14.25
CA ILE A 84 33.53 1.90 -13.31
C ILE A 84 32.29 2.74 -13.59
N PHE A 85 32.04 3.07 -14.86
CA PHE A 85 30.85 3.84 -15.27
C PHE A 85 29.55 3.12 -14.85
N PHE A 86 29.40 1.85 -15.18
CA PHE A 86 28.21 1.09 -14.80
C PHE A 86 28.09 0.89 -13.30
N ALA A 87 29.21 0.76 -12.57
CA ALA A 87 29.19 0.70 -11.11
C ALA A 87 28.64 2.00 -10.49
N VAL A 88 29.06 3.16 -10.98
CA VAL A 88 28.59 4.47 -10.53
C VAL A 88 27.07 4.61 -10.82
N VAL A 89 26.64 4.29 -12.04
CA VAL A 89 25.23 4.32 -12.42
C VAL A 89 24.39 3.38 -11.54
N PHE A 90 24.88 2.18 -11.28
CA PHE A 90 24.20 1.21 -10.42
C PHE A 90 24.06 1.71 -8.99
N VAL A 91 25.12 2.28 -8.40
CA VAL A 91 25.04 2.85 -7.04
C VAL A 91 24.04 4.00 -6.99
N ALA A 92 24.06 4.89 -7.99
CA ALA A 92 23.10 5.98 -8.08
C ALA A 92 21.64 5.46 -8.17
N ASP A 93 21.37 4.44 -9.00
CA ASP A 93 20.04 3.83 -9.13
C ASP A 93 19.59 3.18 -7.80
N VAL A 94 20.49 2.50 -7.09
CA VAL A 94 20.19 1.93 -5.76
C VAL A 94 19.82 3.03 -4.78
N ILE A 95 20.56 4.12 -4.70
CA ILE A 95 20.29 5.24 -3.79
C ILE A 95 18.92 5.86 -4.10
N ILE A 96 18.66 6.16 -5.37
CA ILE A 96 17.38 6.73 -5.81
C ILE A 96 16.23 5.78 -5.48
N THR A 97 16.42 4.49 -5.68
CA THR A 97 15.42 3.46 -5.37
C THR A 97 15.10 3.39 -3.89
N VAL A 98 16.12 3.38 -3.02
CA VAL A 98 15.95 3.38 -1.55
C VAL A 98 15.21 4.63 -1.08
N ILE A 99 15.61 5.81 -1.55
CA ILE A 99 14.93 7.08 -1.22
C ILE A 99 13.46 7.02 -1.65
N THR A 100 13.21 6.52 -2.85
CA THR A 100 11.85 6.44 -3.41
C THR A 100 10.95 5.50 -2.60
N ILE A 101 11.48 4.35 -2.16
CA ILE A 101 10.74 3.39 -1.32
C ILE A 101 10.44 4.00 0.05
N ASN A 102 11.42 4.64 0.67
CA ASN A 102 11.23 5.30 1.96
C ASN A 102 10.15 6.40 1.88
N ASN A 103 10.18 7.21 0.81
CA ASN A 103 9.17 8.23 0.59
C ASN A 103 7.79 7.63 0.31
N LEU A 104 7.71 6.50 -0.42
CA LEU A 104 6.45 5.80 -0.62
C LEU A 104 5.90 5.27 0.70
N THR A 105 6.73 4.65 1.53
CA THR A 105 6.34 4.13 2.85
C THR A 105 5.84 5.23 3.78
N LYS A 106 6.57 6.37 3.86
CA LYS A 106 6.15 7.54 4.64
C LYS A 106 4.78 8.07 4.17
N ARG A 107 4.58 8.14 2.87
CA ARG A 107 3.33 8.61 2.27
C ARG A 107 2.15 7.69 2.60
N VAL A 108 2.32 6.38 2.43
CA VAL A 108 1.29 5.38 2.75
C VAL A 108 0.96 5.40 4.24
N LYS A 109 1.97 5.60 5.11
CA LYS A 109 1.77 5.80 6.54
C LYS A 109 0.92 7.05 6.81
N LEU A 110 1.27 8.19 6.21
CA LEU A 110 0.53 9.45 6.38
C LEU A 110 -0.93 9.32 5.90
N MET A 111 -1.15 8.65 4.78
CA MET A 111 -2.51 8.34 4.28
C MET A 111 -3.30 7.50 5.29
N ASN A 112 -2.67 6.50 5.91
CA ASN A 112 -3.30 5.69 6.93
C ASN A 112 -3.64 6.49 8.18
N ASP A 113 -2.74 7.36 8.62
CA ASP A 113 -2.95 8.20 9.81
C ASP A 113 -4.10 9.21 9.58
N ILE A 114 -4.20 9.79 8.38
CA ILE A 114 -5.32 10.66 7.98
C ILE A 114 -6.62 9.85 7.88
N ALA A 115 -6.61 8.66 7.29
CA ALA A 115 -7.79 7.81 7.19
C ALA A 115 -8.34 7.42 8.58
N LYS A 116 -7.46 7.11 9.53
CA LYS A 116 -7.85 6.86 10.92
C LYS A 116 -8.46 8.09 11.59
N LYS A 117 -7.90 9.28 11.37
CA LYS A 117 -8.49 10.53 11.90
C LYS A 117 -9.88 10.77 11.34
N ILE A 118 -10.08 10.59 10.03
CA ILE A 118 -11.39 10.70 9.39
C ILE A 118 -12.38 9.71 10.02
N HIS A 119 -11.94 8.47 10.27
CA HIS A 119 -12.79 7.45 10.90
C HIS A 119 -13.16 7.84 12.33
N ASN A 120 -12.19 8.25 13.15
CA ASN A 120 -12.43 8.64 14.53
C ASN A 120 -13.39 9.84 14.63
N VAL A 121 -13.22 10.88 13.80
CA VAL A 121 -14.13 12.03 13.77
C VAL A 121 -15.52 11.61 13.29
N SER A 122 -15.61 10.71 12.32
CA SER A 122 -16.90 10.20 11.84
C SER A 122 -17.61 9.35 12.89
N ASP A 123 -16.87 8.55 13.65
CA ASP A 123 -17.41 7.72 14.73
C ASP A 123 -17.90 8.61 15.90
N GLU A 124 -17.11 9.62 16.29
CA GLU A 124 -17.49 10.58 17.32
C GLU A 124 -18.78 11.32 16.96
N VAL A 125 -18.89 11.78 15.72
CA VAL A 125 -20.15 12.39 15.21
C VAL A 125 -21.29 11.38 15.22
N GLY A 126 -21.04 10.13 14.83
CA GLY A 126 -22.04 9.05 14.83
C GLY A 126 -22.53 8.70 16.23
N GLU A 127 -21.63 8.61 17.20
CA GLU A 127 -21.92 8.31 18.60
C GLU A 127 -22.78 9.40 19.23
N HIS A 128 -22.41 10.66 19.06
CA HIS A 128 -23.20 11.80 19.56
C HIS A 128 -24.61 11.87 18.97
N ILE A 129 -24.75 11.54 17.66
CA ILE A 129 -26.09 11.49 17.02
C ILE A 129 -26.89 10.32 17.54
N TYR A 130 -26.27 9.16 17.73
CA TYR A 130 -26.94 7.96 18.26
C TYR A 130 -27.40 8.16 19.70
N ASP A 131 -26.55 8.70 20.57
CA ASP A 131 -26.86 8.94 21.96
C ASP A 131 -28.04 9.95 22.10
N GLY A 132 -28.00 11.03 21.31
CA GLY A 132 -29.09 12.00 21.27
C GLY A 132 -30.42 11.40 20.80
N ALA A 133 -30.38 10.51 19.78
CA ALA A 133 -31.57 9.81 19.32
C ALA A 133 -32.11 8.83 20.37
N ASN A 134 -31.22 8.14 21.07
CA ASN A 134 -31.56 7.16 22.10
C ASN A 134 -32.18 7.84 23.34
N ASP A 135 -31.65 9.01 23.70
CA ASP A 135 -32.23 9.84 24.79
C ASP A 135 -33.67 10.33 24.48
N ILE A 136 -33.89 10.75 23.23
CA ILE A 136 -35.26 11.13 22.79
C ILE A 136 -36.19 9.94 22.83
N MET A 137 -35.74 8.77 22.36
CA MET A 137 -36.55 7.56 22.36
C MET A 137 -36.93 7.14 23.79
N LYS A 138 -35.96 7.15 24.73
CA LYS A 138 -36.21 6.83 26.14
C LYS A 138 -37.24 7.80 26.78
N LYS A 139 -37.03 9.10 26.61
CA LYS A 139 -37.95 10.11 27.10
C LYS A 139 -39.32 10.01 26.43
N GLY A 140 -39.38 9.69 25.13
CA GLY A 140 -40.65 9.44 24.44
C GLY A 140 -41.41 8.24 25.00
N ILE A 141 -40.72 7.18 25.43
CA ILE A 141 -41.33 6.02 26.07
C ILE A 141 -41.86 6.41 27.50
N GLU A 142 -41.06 7.16 28.26
CA GLU A 142 -41.47 7.65 29.59
C GLU A 142 -42.73 8.54 29.50
N ILE A 143 -42.77 9.43 28.53
CA ILE A 143 -43.91 10.32 28.26
C ILE A 143 -45.11 9.51 27.79
N TYR A 144 -44.96 8.51 26.92
CA TYR A 144 -46.05 7.65 26.43
C TYR A 144 -46.78 6.91 27.56
N ASN A 145 -46.08 6.60 28.64
CA ASN A 145 -46.64 5.95 29.83
C ASN A 145 -47.35 6.93 30.81
N SER A 146 -47.37 8.24 30.51
CA SER A 146 -48.06 9.24 31.31
C SER A 146 -49.47 9.50 30.77
N GLU A 147 -50.42 9.84 31.65
CA GLU A 147 -51.88 9.91 31.32
C GLU A 147 -52.32 11.11 30.46
N ASN A 148 -51.43 12.03 30.06
CA ASN A 148 -51.79 13.29 29.41
C ASN A 148 -51.27 13.39 27.97
N VAL A 149 -52.08 12.97 26.99
CA VAL A 149 -51.71 12.80 25.57
C VAL A 149 -51.40 14.10 24.83
N GLN A 150 -51.99 15.24 25.21
CA GLN A 150 -51.78 16.53 24.51
C GLN A 150 -50.44 17.18 24.88
N GLU A 151 -50.08 17.20 26.15
CA GLU A 151 -48.82 17.69 26.68
C GLU A 151 -47.62 16.84 26.17
N ILE A 152 -47.87 15.55 25.96
CA ILE A 152 -46.96 14.59 25.39
C ILE A 152 -46.56 14.94 23.94
N ARG A 153 -47.51 15.36 23.12
CA ARG A 153 -47.26 15.66 21.69
C ARG A 153 -46.45 16.93 21.53
N GLU A 154 -46.74 18.00 22.25
CA GLU A 154 -45.98 19.25 22.24
C GLU A 154 -44.53 19.01 22.73
N ASN A 155 -44.34 18.27 23.81
CA ASN A 155 -43.03 17.95 24.35
C ASN A 155 -42.19 17.08 23.40
N LEU A 156 -42.79 16.14 22.68
CA LEU A 156 -42.11 15.30 21.68
C LEU A 156 -41.67 16.11 20.45
N ASP A 157 -42.48 17.02 19.98
CA ASP A 157 -42.19 17.86 18.83
C ASP A 157 -41.06 18.87 19.15
N ASP A 158 -41.11 19.51 20.33
CA ASP A 158 -40.04 20.39 20.82
C ASP A 158 -38.70 19.62 21.02
N MET A 159 -38.77 18.41 21.52
CA MET A 159 -37.59 17.57 21.66
C MET A 159 -37.01 17.14 20.32
N LYS A 160 -37.81 16.82 19.32
CA LYS A 160 -37.35 16.50 17.95
C LYS A 160 -36.69 17.71 17.30
N GLU A 161 -37.28 18.89 17.43
CA GLU A 161 -36.70 20.13 16.88
C GLU A 161 -35.36 20.45 17.52
N LYS A 162 -35.25 20.36 18.84
CA LYS A 162 -33.98 20.52 19.56
C LYS A 162 -32.92 19.50 19.15
N TYR A 163 -33.34 18.27 18.91
CA TYR A 163 -32.40 17.22 18.42
C TYR A 163 -31.91 17.49 17.01
N GLU A 164 -32.80 17.82 16.07
CA GLU A 164 -32.38 18.14 14.70
C GLU A 164 -31.46 19.36 14.66
N HIS A 165 -31.76 20.40 15.48
CA HIS A 165 -30.87 21.55 15.61
C HIS A 165 -29.45 21.14 16.14
N LYS A 166 -29.43 20.37 17.22
CA LYS A 166 -28.15 19.88 17.81
C LYS A 166 -27.38 18.97 16.87
N LYS A 167 -28.06 18.12 16.12
CA LYS A 167 -27.47 17.24 15.10
C LYS A 167 -26.83 18.03 13.95
N GLU A 168 -27.51 19.09 13.48
CA GLU A 168 -26.95 19.98 12.45
C GLU A 168 -25.76 20.80 12.98
N GLU A 169 -25.81 21.27 14.23
CA GLU A 169 -24.70 21.95 14.88
C GLU A 169 -23.45 21.05 14.98
N ILE A 170 -23.60 19.78 15.42
CA ILE A 170 -22.51 18.80 15.49
C ILE A 170 -21.94 18.52 14.10
N LYS A 171 -22.82 18.34 13.10
CA LYS A 171 -22.37 18.12 11.71
C LYS A 171 -21.59 19.32 11.16
N LEU A 172 -22.07 20.55 11.41
CA LEU A 172 -21.38 21.77 10.96
C LEU A 172 -20.01 21.91 11.63
N LYS A 173 -19.94 21.69 12.94
CA LYS A 173 -18.71 21.79 13.72
C LYS A 173 -17.59 20.88 13.18
N HIS A 174 -17.92 19.67 12.77
CA HIS A 174 -16.93 18.71 12.29
C HIS A 174 -16.78 18.68 10.77
N LYS A 175 -17.63 19.41 10.03
CA LYS A 175 -17.62 19.41 8.57
C LYS A 175 -16.33 19.95 7.99
N ASP A 176 -15.87 21.09 8.47
CA ASP A 176 -14.67 21.74 7.95
C ASP A 176 -13.42 20.90 8.19
N ASP A 177 -13.30 20.30 9.36
CA ASP A 177 -12.21 19.39 9.71
C ASP A 177 -12.21 18.14 8.82
N LEU A 178 -13.40 17.55 8.60
CA LEU A 178 -13.53 16.38 7.72
C LEU A 178 -13.23 16.70 6.27
N ASP A 179 -13.65 17.85 5.77
CA ASP A 179 -13.41 18.27 4.39
C ASP A 179 -11.92 18.61 4.19
N GLU A 180 -11.27 19.23 5.17
CA GLU A 180 -9.83 19.45 5.14
C GLU A 180 -9.03 18.12 5.14
N LEU A 181 -9.40 17.19 6.01
CA LEU A 181 -8.75 15.87 6.08
C LEU A 181 -8.95 15.07 4.79
N LYS A 182 -10.15 15.09 4.21
CA LYS A 182 -10.46 14.46 2.92
C LYS A 182 -9.65 15.10 1.79
N ALA A 183 -9.59 16.42 1.74
CA ALA A 183 -8.79 17.14 0.73
C ALA A 183 -7.29 16.80 0.84
N LYS A 184 -6.73 16.74 2.06
CA LYS A 184 -5.34 16.30 2.30
C LYS A 184 -5.13 14.86 1.84
N TYR A 185 -6.05 13.96 2.15
CA TYR A 185 -6.00 12.57 1.71
C TYR A 185 -6.01 12.46 0.18
N ASP A 186 -6.93 13.15 -0.47
CA ASP A 186 -7.06 13.14 -1.93
C ASP A 186 -5.83 13.73 -2.64
N ASN A 187 -5.23 14.77 -2.08
CA ASN A 187 -3.97 15.32 -2.58
C ASN A 187 -2.83 14.31 -2.48
N LEU A 188 -2.69 13.63 -1.33
CA LEU A 188 -1.73 12.55 -1.18
C LEU A 188 -1.96 11.42 -2.19
N VAL A 189 -3.20 11.11 -2.53
CA VAL A 189 -3.51 10.12 -3.56
C VAL A 189 -3.22 10.67 -4.97
N LYS A 190 -3.40 11.97 -5.25
CA LYS A 190 -3.20 12.58 -6.58
C LYS A 190 -1.73 12.78 -6.95
N GLU A 191 -0.91 13.25 -6.04
CA GLU A 191 0.48 13.66 -6.27
C GLU A 191 1.50 12.51 -6.31
N THR A 192 1.12 11.34 -6.82
CA THR A 192 2.07 10.22 -6.88
C THR A 192 3.24 10.52 -7.81
N HIS A 193 4.44 10.62 -7.27
CA HIS A 193 5.67 10.94 -7.99
C HIS A 193 5.99 9.91 -9.07
N ILE A 194 6.66 10.31 -10.16
CA ILE A 194 6.99 9.45 -11.31
C ILE A 194 7.75 8.19 -10.87
N PHE A 195 8.71 8.32 -9.97
CA PHE A 195 9.48 7.20 -9.43
C PHE A 195 8.64 6.23 -8.59
N GLN A 196 7.68 6.73 -7.79
CA GLN A 196 6.75 5.89 -7.04
C GLN A 196 5.82 5.11 -7.98
N LYS A 197 5.34 5.76 -9.06
CA LYS A 197 4.57 5.09 -10.12
C LYS A 197 5.38 3.99 -10.80
N ARG A 198 6.69 4.20 -11.02
CA ARG A 198 7.60 3.18 -11.58
C ARG A 198 7.65 1.96 -10.66
N ILE A 199 7.86 2.13 -9.35
CA ILE A 199 7.91 1.02 -8.39
C ILE A 199 6.58 0.27 -8.34
N ILE A 200 5.45 0.97 -8.20
CA ILE A 200 4.12 0.34 -8.16
C ILE A 200 3.84 -0.47 -9.44
N LYS A 201 4.29 0.01 -10.60
CA LYS A 201 4.12 -0.69 -11.88
C LYS A 201 5.06 -1.88 -12.03
N ALA A 202 6.29 -1.77 -11.55
CA ALA A 202 7.29 -2.84 -11.62
C ALA A 202 6.92 -4.01 -10.70
N PHE A 203 6.28 -3.72 -9.56
CA PHE A 203 5.92 -4.70 -8.55
C PHE A 203 4.41 -4.71 -8.28
N PRO A 204 3.60 -5.30 -9.18
CA PRO A 204 2.13 -5.33 -9.02
C PRO A 204 1.68 -6.07 -7.75
N ASN A 205 2.46 -7.06 -7.31
CA ASN A 205 2.19 -7.85 -6.10
C ASN A 205 2.82 -7.27 -4.82
N LEU A 206 3.37 -6.05 -4.88
CA LEU A 206 3.87 -5.36 -3.69
C LEU A 206 2.74 -5.23 -2.65
N THR A 207 2.93 -5.78 -1.46
CA THR A 207 2.00 -5.68 -0.33
C THR A 207 2.68 -5.03 0.87
N SER A 208 1.91 -4.39 1.72
CA SER A 208 2.40 -3.83 2.98
C SER A 208 1.61 -4.43 4.12
N ARG A 209 2.28 -5.09 5.07
CA ARG A 209 1.60 -5.70 6.23
C ARG A 209 0.89 -4.69 7.13
N ARG A 210 1.36 -3.44 7.16
CA ARG A 210 0.83 -2.39 8.04
C ARG A 210 -0.17 -1.49 7.36
N TYR A 211 -0.07 -1.31 6.03
CA TYR A 211 -0.79 -0.28 5.27
C TYR A 211 -1.34 -0.84 3.96
N GLU A 212 -1.87 -2.05 3.98
CA GLU A 212 -2.31 -2.78 2.79
C GLU A 212 -3.41 -2.03 2.03
N GLU A 213 -4.43 -1.55 2.73
CA GLU A 213 -5.56 -0.83 2.16
C GLU A 213 -5.11 0.46 1.44
N GLN A 214 -4.24 1.23 2.07
CA GLN A 214 -3.78 2.50 1.51
C GLN A 214 -2.88 2.27 0.28
N LEU A 215 -2.06 1.24 0.32
CA LEU A 215 -1.24 0.84 -0.82
C LEU A 215 -2.11 0.32 -1.97
N ALA A 216 -3.16 -0.43 -1.69
CA ALA A 216 -4.13 -0.90 -2.69
C ALA A 216 -4.83 0.27 -3.39
N LYS A 217 -5.27 1.30 -2.67
CA LYS A 217 -5.86 2.52 -3.23
C LYS A 217 -4.90 3.27 -4.16
N LEU A 218 -3.62 3.39 -3.78
CA LEU A 218 -2.59 3.99 -4.64
C LEU A 218 -2.35 3.17 -5.92
N LYS A 219 -2.33 1.85 -5.82
CA LYS A 219 -2.20 0.95 -6.96
C LYS A 219 -3.37 1.13 -7.93
N GLU A 220 -4.59 1.01 -7.44
CA GLU A 220 -5.81 1.14 -8.25
C GLU A 220 -5.81 2.43 -9.05
N LYS A 221 -5.49 3.55 -8.42
CA LYS A 221 -5.41 4.84 -9.11
C LYS A 221 -4.32 4.88 -10.16
N THR A 222 -3.12 4.34 -9.85
CA THR A 222 -2.01 4.27 -10.79
C THR A 222 -2.38 3.47 -12.04
N TRP A 223 -3.21 2.41 -11.90
CA TRP A 223 -3.70 1.60 -13.02
C TRP A 223 -4.83 2.27 -13.79
N LYS A 224 -5.76 2.97 -13.12
CA LYS A 224 -6.85 3.73 -13.77
C LYS A 224 -6.28 4.85 -14.68
N LEU A 225 -5.26 5.55 -14.25
CA LEU A 225 -4.57 6.57 -15.06
C LEU A 225 -3.94 5.98 -16.34
N LYS A 226 -3.46 4.72 -16.29
CA LYS A 226 -2.91 4.04 -17.48
C LYS A 226 -3.99 3.73 -18.52
N LYS A 227 -5.21 3.38 -18.11
CA LYS A 227 -6.33 3.12 -19.03
C LYS A 227 -6.80 4.40 -19.75
N LYS A 228 -6.76 5.54 -19.04
CA LYS A 228 -7.19 6.85 -19.61
C LYS A 228 -6.20 7.41 -20.63
N ASN A 229 -4.89 7.14 -20.47
CA ASN A 229 -3.85 7.60 -21.40
C ASN A 229 -3.62 6.68 -22.61
N LYS A 230 -4.37 5.56 -22.70
CA LYS A 230 -4.32 4.64 -23.86
C LYS A 230 -5.52 4.76 -24.81
N LYS A 231 -6.49 5.62 -24.46
CA LYS A 231 -7.58 6.06 -25.36
C LYS A 231 -7.22 7.42 -25.94
#